data_917cf74e0c365d54573b909dbe41c78a
#
_entry.id   917cf74e0c365d54573b909dbe41c78a
#
_cell.length_a   1.000
_cell.length_b   1.000
_cell.length_c   1.000
_cell.angle_alpha   90.00
_cell.angle_beta   90.00
_cell.angle_gamma   90.00
#
_symmetry.space_group_name_H-M   'P 1'
#
loop_
_entity.id
_entity.type
_entity.pdbx_description
1 polymer ?
#
loop_
_entity_poly.entity_id
_entity_poly.type
_entity_poly.pdbx_seq_one_letter_code
_entity_poly.pdbx_strand_id
1 'polypeptide(L)'
;MRPLNIWISKMLSQPDQIDRIFFAHTGTGAPWNWGKPHKHAKAQLLYTVKGILHCETDRGMWIVPPQSALWIPGLVLHSVKGHAETQCYSFYITPDALAGLPLSCCTLAVSPLLRELLLKAIQFPALYSPESAEERLIYTLLDEIASARAESLSFPLPTEPRLQRLAKDLMDMPSEKTTKSEWAQRIGMSERSMSRQLMAEVGMSFRIWRRQLHVILALQWLMNGSSVKNVALRLGYENASGFVTMFRKSVGKPPIKYLTERTVEKVTPPVPAIILPAAQGNIQ
;
A
#
# COMPACT_ATOMS: atom_id res chain seq x y z
N MET A 1 -14.10 29.56 21.40
CA MET A 1 -14.51 28.44 20.50
C MET A 1 -13.26 27.68 20.09
N ARG A 2 -12.96 26.52 20.67
CA ARG A 2 -11.87 25.64 20.19
C ARG A 2 -12.40 24.88 18.98
N PRO A 3 -11.64 24.77 17.88
CA PRO A 3 -12.15 24.17 16.68
C PRO A 3 -12.41 22.66 16.87
N LEU A 4 -13.61 22.24 16.57
CA LEU A 4 -14.09 20.83 16.57
C LEU A 4 -13.18 19.87 15.82
N ASN A 5 -12.43 20.37 14.85
CA ASN A 5 -11.49 19.60 14.01
C ASN A 5 -10.36 18.90 14.79
N ILE A 6 -9.96 19.42 15.95
CA ILE A 6 -8.88 18.81 16.77
C ILE A 6 -9.38 17.55 17.47
N TRP A 7 -10.65 17.54 17.92
CA TRP A 7 -11.24 16.39 18.61
C TRP A 7 -11.45 15.20 17.66
N ILE A 8 -11.98 15.45 16.46
CA ILE A 8 -12.20 14.42 15.43
C ILE A 8 -10.86 13.86 14.95
N SER A 9 -9.86 14.73 14.70
CA SER A 9 -8.51 14.29 14.33
C SER A 9 -7.86 13.42 15.42
N LYS A 10 -8.11 13.72 16.70
CA LYS A 10 -7.57 12.95 17.83
C LYS A 10 -8.31 11.62 18.03
N MET A 11 -9.61 11.56 17.77
CA MET A 11 -10.41 10.33 17.84
C MET A 11 -10.07 9.37 16.70
N LEU A 12 -9.78 9.90 15.50
CA LEU A 12 -9.38 9.13 14.33
C LEU A 12 -7.91 8.68 14.38
N SER A 13 -7.10 9.21 15.29
CA SER A 13 -5.74 8.71 15.58
C SER A 13 -5.74 7.45 16.46
N GLN A 14 -6.91 6.99 16.93
CA GLN A 14 -7.07 5.78 17.74
C GLN A 14 -8.19 4.89 17.14
N PRO A 15 -7.90 4.20 16.03
CA PRO A 15 -8.89 3.41 15.30
C PRO A 15 -9.55 2.33 16.15
N ASP A 16 -8.86 1.84 17.18
CA ASP A 16 -9.35 0.78 18.06
C ASP A 16 -10.48 1.25 19.01
N GLN A 17 -10.68 2.56 19.16
CA GLN A 17 -11.76 3.12 20.00
C GLN A 17 -13.11 3.21 19.29
N ILE A 18 -13.16 2.99 17.97
CA ILE A 18 -14.40 3.04 17.20
C ILE A 18 -15.04 1.66 17.21
N ASP A 19 -16.18 1.56 17.89
CA ASP A 19 -16.97 0.31 17.99
C ASP A 19 -17.81 0.10 16.73
N ARG A 20 -17.12 -0.24 15.63
CA ARG A 20 -17.73 -0.66 14.35
C ARG A 20 -16.78 -1.63 13.66
N ILE A 21 -17.36 -2.59 12.92
CA ILE A 21 -16.59 -3.58 12.15
C ILE A 21 -15.75 -2.92 11.05
N PHE A 22 -16.18 -1.77 10.57
CA PHE A 22 -15.57 -1.01 9.50
C PHE A 22 -15.80 0.49 9.70
N PHE A 23 -14.81 1.31 9.40
CA PHE A 23 -15.00 2.75 9.21
C PHE A 23 -13.92 3.31 8.27
N ALA A 24 -14.25 4.40 7.61
CA ALA A 24 -13.35 5.10 6.71
C ALA A 24 -12.79 6.36 7.37
N HIS A 25 -11.52 6.65 7.07
CA HIS A 25 -10.88 7.90 7.43
C HIS A 25 -10.29 8.55 6.19
N THR A 26 -10.66 9.80 5.96
CA THR A 26 -10.10 10.63 4.91
C THR A 26 -9.09 11.59 5.51
N GLY A 27 -7.83 11.35 5.30
CA GLY A 27 -6.80 12.34 5.59
C GLY A 27 -6.70 13.29 4.41
N THR A 28 -7.07 14.53 4.56
CA THR A 28 -6.79 15.60 3.61
C THR A 28 -5.62 16.41 4.13
N GLY A 29 -4.47 16.32 3.51
CA GLY A 29 -3.29 17.12 3.84
C GLY A 29 -2.04 16.50 3.27
N ALA A 30 -1.34 17.24 2.43
CA ALA A 30 0.00 16.87 1.99
C ALA A 30 1.05 17.46 2.97
N PRO A 31 2.19 16.76 3.16
CA PRO A 31 2.44 15.38 2.77
C PRO A 31 1.93 14.38 3.82
N TRP A 32 1.33 13.29 3.37
CA TRP A 32 1.02 12.14 4.22
C TRP A 32 2.32 11.63 4.85
N ASN A 33 2.60 12.06 6.04
CA ASN A 33 3.71 11.57 6.82
C ASN A 33 3.16 11.08 8.17
N TRP A 34 2.62 9.89 8.18
CA TRP A 34 2.34 9.19 9.42
C TRP A 34 3.65 8.62 10.00
N GLY A 35 4.77 9.19 9.55
CA GLY A 35 6.20 9.05 9.70
C GLY A 35 6.77 8.28 10.87
N LYS A 36 6.02 8.04 11.91
CA LYS A 36 6.47 7.17 13.01
C LYS A 36 5.82 5.80 12.86
N PRO A 37 6.61 4.71 12.98
CA PRO A 37 6.05 3.38 13.06
C PRO A 37 4.99 3.29 14.17
N HIS A 38 3.82 2.76 13.81
CA HIS A 38 2.69 2.58 14.74
C HIS A 38 1.96 1.29 14.41
N LYS A 39 1.13 0.84 15.32
CA LYS A 39 0.24 -0.32 15.15
C LYS A 39 -1.09 -0.09 15.84
N HIS A 40 -2.12 -0.75 15.37
CA HIS A 40 -3.47 -0.76 15.94
C HIS A 40 -4.08 -2.16 15.78
N ALA A 41 -5.10 -2.49 16.58
CA ALA A 41 -5.72 -3.82 16.58
C ALA A 41 -6.54 -4.06 15.31
N LYS A 42 -7.21 -3.02 14.78
CA LYS A 42 -7.94 -3.13 13.52
C LYS A 42 -6.97 -3.35 12.35
N ALA A 43 -7.37 -4.15 11.38
CA ALA A 43 -6.71 -4.20 10.08
C ALA A 43 -6.93 -2.87 9.33
N GLN A 44 -6.04 -2.56 8.39
CA GLN A 44 -6.12 -1.33 7.61
C GLN A 44 -6.05 -1.64 6.10
N LEU A 45 -6.96 -1.06 5.34
CA LEU A 45 -6.89 -1.02 3.89
C LEU A 45 -6.57 0.41 3.45
N LEU A 46 -5.46 0.60 2.75
CA LEU A 46 -5.03 1.89 2.20
C LEU A 46 -5.29 1.90 0.69
N TYR A 47 -6.28 2.64 0.24
CA TYR A 47 -6.63 2.78 -1.17
C TYR A 47 -6.08 4.07 -1.75
N THR A 48 -5.18 3.97 -2.74
CA THR A 48 -4.57 5.11 -3.41
C THR A 48 -5.39 5.51 -4.64
N VAL A 49 -5.86 6.75 -4.66
CA VAL A 49 -6.61 7.35 -5.77
C VAL A 49 -5.66 8.08 -6.72
N LYS A 50 -4.73 8.86 -6.17
CA LYS A 50 -3.74 9.65 -6.93
C LYS A 50 -2.39 9.57 -6.24
N GLY A 51 -1.30 9.64 -7.01
CA GLY A 51 0.06 9.61 -6.48
C GLY A 51 0.51 8.21 -6.09
N ILE A 52 1.45 8.12 -5.18
CA ILE A 52 2.01 6.87 -4.68
C ILE A 52 2.06 6.88 -3.17
N LEU A 53 1.66 5.79 -2.58
CA LEU A 53 1.84 5.52 -1.18
C LEU A 53 2.97 4.52 -0.97
N HIS A 54 3.82 4.78 0.01
CA HIS A 54 4.85 3.88 0.50
C HIS A 54 4.44 3.39 1.88
N CYS A 55 4.50 2.09 2.09
CA CYS A 55 4.35 1.49 3.40
C CYS A 55 5.58 0.64 3.72
N GLU A 56 6.10 0.79 4.92
CA GLU A 56 7.23 0.02 5.44
C GLU A 56 6.79 -0.72 6.70
N THR A 57 7.19 -1.98 6.81
CA THR A 57 7.06 -2.82 7.99
C THR A 57 8.40 -3.50 8.27
N ASP A 58 8.50 -4.24 9.36
CA ASP A 58 9.66 -5.11 9.65
C ASP A 58 9.85 -6.24 8.62
N ARG A 59 8.80 -6.57 7.86
CA ARG A 59 8.80 -7.68 6.89
C ARG A 59 8.85 -7.27 5.43
N GLY A 60 8.80 -5.99 5.13
CA GLY A 60 8.83 -5.55 3.75
C GLY A 60 8.47 -4.10 3.52
N MET A 61 8.59 -3.74 2.26
CA MET A 61 8.20 -2.45 1.73
C MET A 61 7.17 -2.67 0.61
N TRP A 62 6.12 -1.86 0.63
CA TRP A 62 5.04 -1.87 -0.36
C TRP A 62 4.95 -0.53 -1.05
N ILE A 63 4.71 -0.59 -2.34
CA ILE A 63 4.34 0.57 -3.16
C ILE A 63 2.90 0.37 -3.61
N VAL A 64 2.09 1.38 -3.35
CA VAL A 64 0.66 1.35 -3.69
C VAL A 64 0.37 2.44 -4.72
N PRO A 65 0.39 2.09 -6.01
CA PRO A 65 0.02 3.01 -7.08
C PRO A 65 -1.51 3.27 -7.09
N PRO A 66 -1.98 4.21 -7.90
CA PRO A 66 -3.42 4.44 -8.06
C PRO A 66 -4.16 3.16 -8.46
N GLN A 67 -5.41 3.04 -8.03
CA GLN A 67 -6.29 1.88 -8.24
C GLN A 67 -5.73 0.55 -7.68
N SER A 68 -4.83 0.65 -6.70
CA SER A 68 -4.42 -0.45 -5.84
C SER A 68 -4.73 -0.12 -4.40
N ALA A 69 -4.92 -1.15 -3.61
CA ALA A 69 -5.06 -1.01 -2.18
C ALA A 69 -4.01 -1.88 -1.46
N LEU A 70 -3.49 -1.38 -0.35
CA LEU A 70 -2.64 -2.15 0.54
C LEU A 70 -3.46 -2.64 1.73
N TRP A 71 -3.47 -3.93 1.92
CA TRP A 71 -3.99 -4.57 3.13
C TRP A 71 -2.89 -4.72 4.16
N ILE A 72 -3.13 -4.25 5.37
CA ILE A 72 -2.25 -4.38 6.54
C ILE A 72 -3.08 -5.06 7.64
N PRO A 73 -2.76 -6.30 8.03
CA PRO A 73 -3.42 -6.97 9.15
C PRO A 73 -3.28 -6.19 10.46
N GLY A 74 -4.20 -6.42 11.39
CA GLY A 74 -4.11 -5.84 12.72
C GLY A 74 -2.80 -6.20 13.43
N LEU A 75 -2.35 -5.31 14.31
CA LEU A 75 -1.12 -5.42 15.12
C LEU A 75 0.21 -5.41 14.34
N VAL A 76 0.21 -5.28 13.03
CA VAL A 76 1.44 -5.11 12.26
C VAL A 76 2.00 -3.72 12.49
N LEU A 77 3.27 -3.64 12.93
CA LEU A 77 3.99 -2.37 13.04
C LEU A 77 4.30 -1.84 11.64
N HIS A 78 3.82 -0.65 11.32
CA HIS A 78 3.97 -0.06 9.99
C HIS A 78 4.13 1.45 10.03
N SER A 79 4.75 1.99 8.98
CA SER A 79 4.79 3.42 8.68
C SER A 79 4.33 3.67 7.25
N VAL A 80 3.64 4.78 7.03
CA VAL A 80 3.07 5.13 5.73
C VAL A 80 3.53 6.52 5.34
N LYS A 81 4.00 6.66 4.09
CA LYS A 81 4.45 7.93 3.51
C LYS A 81 3.83 8.10 2.13
N GLY A 82 3.29 9.27 1.87
CA GLY A 82 2.84 9.68 0.53
C GLY A 82 3.66 10.85 0.02
N HIS A 83 3.79 11.00 -1.29
CA HIS A 83 4.37 12.19 -1.92
C HIS A 83 3.34 13.33 -1.98
N ALA A 84 3.80 14.58 -2.24
CA ALA A 84 3.05 15.83 -2.08
C ALA A 84 1.63 15.89 -2.71
N GLU A 85 1.33 15.07 -3.71
CA GLU A 85 0.02 15.02 -4.36
C GLU A 85 -0.70 13.67 -4.14
N THR A 86 -0.27 12.88 -3.17
CA THR A 86 -0.91 11.59 -2.91
C THR A 86 -2.27 11.78 -2.27
N GLN A 87 -3.30 11.20 -2.90
CA GLN A 87 -4.63 11.05 -2.33
C GLN A 87 -4.87 9.58 -2.00
N CYS A 88 -5.08 9.33 -0.74
CA CYS A 88 -5.31 7.98 -0.22
C CYS A 88 -6.45 7.99 0.78
N TYR A 89 -7.23 6.93 0.77
CA TYR A 89 -8.26 6.67 1.76
C TYR A 89 -7.83 5.52 2.65
N SER A 90 -8.06 5.67 3.94
CA SER A 90 -7.77 4.68 4.95
C SER A 90 -9.07 4.07 5.47
N PHE A 91 -9.15 2.76 5.45
CA PHE A 91 -10.28 2.00 5.97
C PHE A 91 -9.78 1.09 7.07
N TYR A 92 -10.45 1.12 8.20
CA TYR A 92 -10.14 0.29 9.36
C TYR A 92 -11.19 -0.80 9.50
N ILE A 93 -10.74 -2.03 9.63
CA ILE A 93 -11.57 -3.23 9.63
C ILE A 93 -11.25 -4.07 10.85
N THR A 94 -12.27 -4.50 11.60
CA THR A 94 -12.09 -5.45 12.69
C THR A 94 -11.56 -6.77 12.12
N PRO A 95 -10.50 -7.38 12.66
CA PRO A 95 -9.88 -8.57 12.07
C PRO A 95 -10.83 -9.73 11.83
N ASP A 96 -11.78 -9.93 12.72
CA ASP A 96 -12.75 -11.02 12.67
C ASP A 96 -14.07 -10.64 11.96
N ALA A 97 -14.09 -9.50 11.27
CA ALA A 97 -15.29 -8.99 10.58
C ALA A 97 -15.78 -9.95 9.49
N LEU A 98 -14.88 -10.68 8.85
CA LEU A 98 -15.17 -11.66 7.82
C LEU A 98 -14.07 -12.74 7.76
N ALA A 99 -14.46 -14.00 7.56
CA ALA A 99 -13.52 -15.06 7.21
C ALA A 99 -12.95 -14.84 5.79
N GLY A 100 -11.67 -15.18 5.59
CA GLY A 100 -11.03 -15.07 4.26
C GLY A 100 -10.29 -13.77 4.00
N LEU A 101 -10.30 -12.80 4.91
CA LEU A 101 -9.45 -11.63 4.81
C LEU A 101 -7.96 -12.02 4.85
N PRO A 102 -7.06 -11.31 4.13
CA PRO A 102 -5.65 -11.70 4.07
C PRO A 102 -4.97 -11.68 5.45
N LEU A 103 -4.21 -12.72 5.76
CA LEU A 103 -3.46 -12.86 7.02
C LEU A 103 -2.10 -12.16 7.02
N SER A 104 -1.67 -11.67 5.86
CA SER A 104 -0.39 -10.96 5.70
C SER A 104 -0.56 -9.69 4.89
N CYS A 105 0.38 -8.75 5.03
CA CYS A 105 0.41 -7.55 4.21
C CYS A 105 0.48 -7.93 2.73
N CYS A 106 -0.41 -7.37 1.92
CA CYS A 106 -0.43 -7.58 0.48
C CYS A 106 -1.06 -6.41 -0.25
N THR A 107 -0.59 -6.17 -1.47
CA THR A 107 -1.26 -5.22 -2.38
C THR A 107 -2.39 -5.95 -3.09
N LEU A 108 -3.56 -5.35 -3.13
CA LEU A 108 -4.77 -5.89 -3.76
C LEU A 108 -5.09 -5.09 -5.03
N ALA A 109 -5.46 -5.79 -6.08
CA ALA A 109 -6.04 -5.19 -7.27
C ALA A 109 -7.46 -4.73 -6.97
N VAL A 110 -7.75 -3.46 -7.20
CA VAL A 110 -9.08 -2.89 -6.96
C VAL A 110 -9.91 -3.02 -8.23
N SER A 111 -10.94 -3.87 -8.19
CA SER A 111 -11.93 -4.02 -9.26
C SER A 111 -12.79 -2.75 -9.39
N PRO A 112 -13.44 -2.49 -10.54
CA PRO A 112 -14.39 -1.38 -10.65
C PRO A 112 -15.47 -1.41 -9.57
N LEU A 113 -16.01 -2.57 -9.23
CA LEU A 113 -17.00 -2.72 -8.18
C LEU A 113 -16.42 -2.38 -6.80
N LEU A 114 -15.26 -2.95 -6.45
CA LEU A 114 -14.59 -2.66 -5.18
C LEU A 114 -14.28 -1.16 -5.05
N ARG A 115 -13.85 -0.52 -6.15
CA ARG A 115 -13.62 0.94 -6.18
C ARG A 115 -14.86 1.73 -5.81
N GLU A 116 -16.00 1.46 -6.45
CA GLU A 116 -17.24 2.19 -6.18
C GLU A 116 -17.76 1.95 -4.77
N LEU A 117 -17.62 0.73 -4.26
CA LEU A 117 -17.95 0.40 -2.86
C LEU A 117 -17.06 1.18 -1.88
N LEU A 118 -15.74 1.25 -2.11
CA LEU A 118 -14.81 2.03 -1.29
C LEU A 118 -15.17 3.53 -1.32
N LEU A 119 -15.43 4.10 -2.50
CA LEU A 119 -15.81 5.51 -2.64
C LEU A 119 -17.16 5.82 -2.01
N LYS A 120 -18.09 4.88 -2.00
CA LYS A 120 -19.38 5.04 -1.30
C LYS A 120 -19.19 4.94 0.22
N ALA A 121 -18.39 3.99 0.69
CA ALA A 121 -18.17 3.77 2.12
C ALA A 121 -17.45 4.95 2.82
N ILE A 122 -16.67 5.75 2.08
CA ILE A 122 -16.06 6.98 2.61
C ILE A 122 -17.11 8.00 3.08
N GLN A 123 -18.30 7.97 2.50
CA GLN A 123 -19.38 8.91 2.81
C GLN A 123 -20.19 8.50 4.04
N PHE A 124 -19.95 7.30 4.57
CA PHE A 124 -20.68 6.81 5.72
C PHE A 124 -20.22 7.49 7.01
N PRO A 125 -21.12 7.76 7.94
CA PRO A 125 -20.72 8.18 9.26
C PRO A 125 -19.90 7.06 9.92
N ALA A 126 -18.89 7.41 10.70
CA ALA A 126 -18.05 6.43 11.40
C ALA A 126 -18.86 5.55 12.36
N LEU A 127 -19.98 6.07 12.86
CA LEU A 127 -20.91 5.38 13.76
C LEU A 127 -22.27 5.15 13.05
N TYR A 128 -22.25 4.48 11.90
CA TYR A 128 -23.49 4.07 11.22
C TYR A 128 -24.33 3.13 12.09
N SER A 129 -25.64 3.08 11.85
CA SER A 129 -26.56 2.23 12.63
C SER A 129 -26.36 0.76 12.27
N PRO A 130 -26.38 -0.16 13.25
CA PRO A 130 -26.48 -1.59 12.99
C PRO A 130 -27.69 -1.93 12.11
N GLU A 131 -27.59 -3.00 11.33
CA GLU A 131 -28.63 -3.50 10.39
C GLU A 131 -29.07 -2.49 9.33
N SER A 132 -28.34 -1.38 9.19
CA SER A 132 -28.62 -0.34 8.20
C SER A 132 -28.22 -0.77 6.76
N ALA A 133 -28.57 0.07 5.79
CA ALA A 133 -28.16 -0.10 4.40
C ALA A 133 -26.62 0.03 4.28
N GLU A 134 -26.03 0.91 5.08
CA GLU A 134 -24.59 1.12 5.17
C GLU A 134 -23.88 -0.17 5.61
N GLU A 135 -24.37 -0.82 6.64
CA GLU A 135 -23.76 -2.05 7.15
C GLU A 135 -23.86 -3.20 6.14
N ARG A 136 -25.00 -3.36 5.45
CA ARG A 136 -25.13 -4.37 4.39
C ARG A 136 -24.15 -4.11 3.23
N LEU A 137 -23.94 -2.86 2.87
CA LEU A 137 -22.96 -2.49 1.85
C LEU A 137 -21.52 -2.77 2.31
N ILE A 138 -21.23 -2.57 3.60
CA ILE A 138 -19.93 -2.88 4.19
C ILE A 138 -19.64 -4.39 4.11
N TYR A 139 -20.61 -5.27 4.40
CA TYR A 139 -20.39 -6.71 4.23
C TYR A 139 -20.08 -7.08 2.78
N THR A 140 -20.80 -6.52 1.80
CA THR A 140 -20.49 -6.71 0.38
C THR A 140 -19.09 -6.22 0.03
N LEU A 141 -18.67 -5.08 0.59
CA LEU A 141 -17.32 -4.55 0.41
C LEU A 141 -16.26 -5.48 1.02
N LEU A 142 -16.51 -6.05 2.19
CA LEU A 142 -15.59 -7.02 2.81
C LEU A 142 -15.45 -8.30 1.97
N ASP A 143 -16.54 -8.80 1.38
CA ASP A 143 -16.52 -9.93 0.45
C ASP A 143 -15.66 -9.64 -0.78
N GLU A 144 -15.79 -8.43 -1.35
CA GLU A 144 -14.97 -7.98 -2.48
C GLU A 144 -13.49 -7.84 -2.10
N ILE A 145 -13.17 -7.39 -0.88
CA ILE A 145 -11.79 -7.35 -0.37
C ILE A 145 -11.23 -8.76 -0.24
N ALA A 146 -11.99 -9.68 0.35
CA ALA A 146 -11.56 -11.06 0.57
C ALA A 146 -11.30 -11.82 -0.74
N SER A 147 -12.08 -11.51 -1.79
CA SER A 147 -11.94 -12.11 -3.12
C SER A 147 -10.94 -11.37 -4.04
N ALA A 148 -10.44 -10.21 -3.61
CA ALA A 148 -9.56 -9.40 -4.44
C ALA A 148 -8.23 -10.10 -4.73
N ARG A 149 -7.77 -10.01 -5.98
CA ARG A 149 -6.51 -10.63 -6.40
C ARG A 149 -5.32 -9.88 -5.80
N ALA A 150 -4.42 -10.61 -5.17
CA ALA A 150 -3.14 -10.05 -4.72
C ALA A 150 -2.24 -9.66 -5.91
N GLU A 151 -1.58 -8.52 -5.81
CA GLU A 151 -0.59 -8.01 -6.76
C GLU A 151 0.82 -8.12 -6.18
N SER A 152 1.79 -8.39 -7.06
CA SER A 152 3.21 -8.47 -6.67
C SER A 152 3.88 -7.08 -6.63
N LEU A 153 3.34 -6.17 -5.82
CA LEU A 153 3.86 -4.80 -5.66
C LEU A 153 4.53 -4.61 -4.29
N SER A 154 5.24 -5.62 -3.84
CA SER A 154 5.98 -5.62 -2.58
C SER A 154 7.44 -5.98 -2.81
N PHE A 155 8.31 -5.49 -1.95
CA PHE A 155 9.69 -5.94 -1.83
C PHE A 155 9.86 -6.50 -0.42
N PRO A 156 9.67 -7.82 -0.25
CA PRO A 156 9.79 -8.44 1.07
C PRO A 156 11.22 -8.32 1.57
N LEU A 157 11.39 -7.93 2.84
CA LEU A 157 12.67 -7.80 3.49
C LEU A 157 12.97 -9.06 4.29
N PRO A 158 14.17 -9.63 4.13
CA PRO A 158 14.63 -10.76 4.94
C PRO A 158 14.90 -10.30 6.38
N THR A 159 14.91 -11.26 7.31
CA THR A 159 15.22 -11.02 8.73
C THR A 159 16.70 -11.25 9.04
N GLU A 160 17.39 -12.03 8.24
CA GLU A 160 18.84 -12.30 8.40
C GLU A 160 19.68 -11.03 8.14
N PRO A 161 20.55 -10.59 9.06
CA PRO A 161 21.22 -9.29 8.99
C PRO A 161 22.06 -9.06 7.73
N ARG A 162 22.72 -10.10 7.18
CA ARG A 162 23.52 -9.97 5.95
C ARG A 162 22.62 -9.79 4.73
N LEU A 163 21.46 -10.48 4.69
CA LEU A 163 20.46 -10.28 3.63
C LEU A 163 19.77 -8.93 3.75
N GLN A 164 19.56 -8.40 4.97
CA GLN A 164 19.09 -7.01 5.16
C GLN A 164 20.08 -5.99 4.60
N ARG A 165 21.38 -6.21 4.82
CA ARG A 165 22.42 -5.38 4.21
C ARG A 165 22.36 -5.45 2.69
N LEU A 166 22.22 -6.65 2.12
CA LEU A 166 22.02 -6.83 0.68
C LEU A 166 20.81 -6.07 0.15
N ALA A 167 19.66 -6.15 0.86
CA ALA A 167 18.46 -5.40 0.50
C ALA A 167 18.72 -3.90 0.45
N LYS A 168 19.40 -3.37 1.48
CA LYS A 168 19.78 -1.96 1.55
C LYS A 168 20.70 -1.57 0.41
N ASP A 169 21.76 -2.32 0.16
CA ASP A 169 22.72 -2.04 -0.91
C ASP A 169 22.04 -2.05 -2.30
N LEU A 170 21.12 -2.98 -2.53
CA LEU A 170 20.33 -3.02 -3.77
C LEU A 170 19.39 -1.81 -3.92
N MET A 171 18.81 -1.32 -2.82
CA MET A 171 17.98 -0.11 -2.86
C MET A 171 18.80 1.16 -3.10
N ASP A 172 19.97 1.24 -2.48
CA ASP A 172 20.89 2.39 -2.60
C ASP A 172 21.56 2.44 -3.98
N MET A 173 21.86 1.26 -4.57
CA MET A 173 22.56 1.12 -5.85
C MET A 173 21.82 0.21 -6.85
N PRO A 174 20.60 0.56 -7.26
CA PRO A 174 19.76 -0.32 -8.11
C PRO A 174 20.34 -0.56 -9.51
N SER A 175 21.19 0.35 -10.01
CA SER A 175 21.82 0.24 -11.33
C SER A 175 23.04 -0.68 -11.36
N GLU A 176 23.50 -1.16 -10.22
CA GLU A 176 24.75 -1.90 -10.16
C GLU A 176 24.68 -3.25 -10.89
N LYS A 177 25.62 -3.46 -11.83
CA LYS A 177 25.68 -4.67 -12.67
C LYS A 177 26.43 -5.84 -12.03
N THR A 178 26.62 -5.79 -10.72
CA THR A 178 27.28 -6.83 -9.94
C THR A 178 26.60 -8.18 -10.09
N THR A 179 27.36 -9.22 -10.28
CA THR A 179 26.88 -10.59 -10.38
C THR A 179 26.33 -11.10 -9.03
N LYS A 180 25.56 -12.15 -9.08
CA LYS A 180 25.02 -12.79 -7.87
C LYS A 180 26.12 -13.29 -6.95
N SER A 181 27.23 -13.81 -7.52
CA SER A 181 28.39 -14.29 -6.76
C SER A 181 29.09 -13.15 -6.02
N GLU A 182 29.33 -12.04 -6.71
CA GLU A 182 29.94 -10.85 -6.10
C GLU A 182 29.05 -10.23 -5.00
N TRP A 183 27.73 -10.20 -5.20
CA TRP A 183 26.80 -9.78 -4.16
C TRP A 183 26.87 -10.68 -2.92
N ALA A 184 26.94 -12.00 -3.12
CA ALA A 184 27.10 -12.94 -2.01
C ALA A 184 28.41 -12.70 -1.25
N GLN A 185 29.51 -12.49 -1.96
CA GLN A 185 30.82 -12.18 -1.35
C GLN A 185 30.79 -10.88 -0.54
N ARG A 186 30.16 -9.81 -1.04
CA ARG A 186 30.04 -8.53 -0.32
C ARG A 186 29.38 -8.67 1.06
N ILE A 187 28.43 -9.58 1.19
CA ILE A 187 27.72 -9.84 2.45
C ILE A 187 28.33 -11.01 3.26
N GLY A 188 29.48 -11.52 2.84
CA GLY A 188 30.18 -12.61 3.54
C GLY A 188 29.44 -13.96 3.49
N MET A 189 28.77 -14.24 2.35
CA MET A 189 28.06 -15.50 2.12
C MET A 189 28.57 -16.20 0.86
N SER A 190 28.42 -17.55 0.82
CA SER A 190 28.49 -18.25 -0.45
C SER A 190 27.21 -18.01 -1.28
N GLU A 191 27.30 -18.04 -2.61
CA GLU A 191 26.13 -17.90 -3.49
C GLU A 191 25.02 -18.92 -3.18
N ARG A 192 25.41 -20.15 -2.83
CA ARG A 192 24.49 -21.23 -2.46
C ARG A 192 23.76 -20.92 -1.15
N SER A 193 24.48 -20.43 -0.12
CA SER A 193 23.89 -20.06 1.17
C SER A 193 22.96 -18.89 1.03
N MET A 194 23.37 -17.82 0.32
CA MET A 194 22.53 -16.66 0.02
C MET A 194 21.23 -17.07 -0.68
N SER A 195 21.33 -17.92 -1.72
CA SER A 195 20.14 -18.36 -2.48
C SER A 195 19.17 -19.17 -1.64
N ARG A 196 19.70 -20.10 -0.85
CA ARG A 196 18.89 -20.96 0.02
C ARG A 196 18.16 -20.13 1.08
N GLN A 197 18.87 -19.22 1.72
CA GLN A 197 18.30 -18.41 2.80
C GLN A 197 17.31 -17.38 2.27
N LEU A 198 17.59 -16.74 1.13
CA LEU A 198 16.66 -15.85 0.47
C LEU A 198 15.36 -16.59 0.06
N MET A 199 15.47 -17.80 -0.48
CA MET A 199 14.32 -18.62 -0.80
C MET A 199 13.51 -18.99 0.45
N ALA A 200 14.17 -19.29 1.56
CA ALA A 200 13.53 -19.66 2.82
C ALA A 200 12.77 -18.47 3.46
N GLU A 201 13.35 -17.26 3.41
CA GLU A 201 12.78 -16.11 4.10
C GLU A 201 11.80 -15.28 3.25
N VAL A 202 12.08 -15.10 1.96
CA VAL A 202 11.25 -14.28 1.08
C VAL A 202 10.55 -15.03 -0.04
N GLY A 203 10.76 -16.35 -0.14
CA GLY A 203 10.10 -17.22 -1.13
C GLY A 203 10.52 -16.97 -2.58
N MET A 204 11.64 -16.28 -2.82
CA MET A 204 12.06 -15.85 -4.16
C MET A 204 13.53 -16.15 -4.43
N SER A 205 13.85 -16.41 -5.72
CA SER A 205 15.24 -16.38 -6.16
C SER A 205 15.78 -14.94 -6.17
N PHE A 206 17.08 -14.76 -6.01
CA PHE A 206 17.72 -13.43 -6.06
C PHE A 206 17.34 -12.63 -7.31
N ARG A 207 17.28 -13.30 -8.48
CA ARG A 207 16.88 -12.66 -9.74
C ARG A 207 15.44 -12.13 -9.70
N ILE A 208 14.51 -12.90 -9.17
CA ILE A 208 13.09 -12.49 -9.05
C ILE A 208 12.97 -11.36 -8.05
N TRP A 209 13.61 -11.48 -6.90
CA TRP A 209 13.59 -10.51 -5.83
C TRP A 209 14.17 -9.15 -6.27
N ARG A 210 15.36 -9.13 -6.89
CA ARG A 210 15.94 -7.90 -7.47
C ARG A 210 15.05 -7.29 -8.56
N ARG A 211 14.44 -8.11 -9.41
CA ARG A 211 13.51 -7.64 -10.44
C ARG A 211 12.28 -6.97 -9.82
N GLN A 212 11.78 -7.49 -8.72
CA GLN A 212 10.65 -6.91 -8.00
C GLN A 212 10.99 -5.52 -7.45
N LEU A 213 12.20 -5.36 -6.88
CA LEU A 213 12.71 -4.03 -6.51
C LEU A 213 12.75 -3.08 -7.71
N HIS A 214 13.22 -3.52 -8.86
CA HIS A 214 13.24 -2.69 -10.07
C HIS A 214 11.84 -2.25 -10.52
N VAL A 215 10.83 -3.12 -10.40
CA VAL A 215 9.43 -2.75 -10.70
C VAL A 215 8.93 -1.66 -9.75
N ILE A 216 9.18 -1.82 -8.46
CA ILE A 216 8.79 -0.87 -7.42
C ILE A 216 9.42 0.50 -7.65
N LEU A 217 10.74 0.56 -7.83
CA LEU A 217 11.46 1.80 -8.11
C LEU A 217 11.02 2.43 -9.44
N ALA A 218 10.77 1.60 -10.47
CA ALA A 218 10.27 2.08 -11.74
C ALA A 218 8.92 2.77 -11.61
N LEU A 219 7.96 2.16 -10.93
CA LEU A 219 6.65 2.76 -10.67
C LEU A 219 6.78 4.08 -9.94
N GLN A 220 7.60 4.12 -8.89
CA GLN A 220 7.87 5.33 -8.13
C GLN A 220 8.41 6.47 -9.02
N TRP A 221 9.43 6.20 -9.84
CA TRP A 221 10.06 7.24 -10.65
C TRP A 221 9.21 7.67 -11.84
N LEU A 222 8.51 6.75 -12.49
CA LEU A 222 7.60 7.06 -13.59
C LEU A 222 6.44 7.95 -13.14
N MET A 223 5.85 7.65 -11.99
CA MET A 223 4.75 8.45 -11.44
C MET A 223 5.22 9.82 -10.94
N ASN A 224 6.50 9.96 -10.58
CA ASN A 224 7.16 11.25 -10.30
C ASN A 224 7.65 11.96 -11.58
N GLY A 225 7.15 11.57 -12.75
CA GLY A 225 7.39 12.24 -14.02
C GLY A 225 8.68 11.83 -14.74
N SER A 226 9.43 10.85 -14.26
CA SER A 226 10.62 10.36 -14.97
C SER A 226 10.22 9.68 -16.29
N SER A 227 10.96 9.92 -17.36
CA SER A 227 10.76 9.21 -18.62
C SER A 227 11.17 7.74 -18.52
N VAL A 228 10.55 6.87 -19.35
CA VAL A 228 10.89 5.43 -19.44
C VAL A 228 12.38 5.23 -19.70
N LYS A 229 12.99 6.08 -20.55
CA LYS A 229 14.42 6.06 -20.85
C LYS A 229 15.27 6.34 -19.60
N ASN A 230 14.92 7.39 -18.84
CA ASN A 230 15.65 7.73 -17.62
C ASN A 230 15.53 6.65 -16.56
N VAL A 231 14.34 6.07 -16.40
CA VAL A 231 14.12 4.96 -15.47
C VAL A 231 14.95 3.74 -15.84
N ALA A 232 14.97 3.38 -17.13
CA ALA A 232 15.80 2.27 -17.61
C ALA A 232 17.29 2.48 -17.26
N LEU A 233 17.83 3.67 -17.53
CA LEU A 233 19.23 4.00 -17.20
C LEU A 233 19.51 3.96 -15.70
N ARG A 234 18.63 4.54 -14.87
CA ARG A 234 18.77 4.54 -13.42
C ARG A 234 18.71 3.13 -12.80
N LEU A 235 18.05 2.19 -13.47
CA LEU A 235 18.00 0.77 -13.07
C LEU A 235 19.13 -0.06 -13.69
N GLY A 236 20.04 0.55 -14.46
CA GLY A 236 21.20 -0.13 -15.06
C GLY A 236 20.89 -0.91 -16.35
N TYR A 237 19.73 -0.68 -16.99
CA TYR A 237 19.42 -1.26 -18.29
C TYR A 237 20.16 -0.49 -19.40
N GLU A 238 20.69 -1.21 -20.37
CA GLU A 238 21.41 -0.62 -21.52
C GLU A 238 20.49 0.22 -22.41
N ASN A 239 19.22 -0.16 -22.50
CA ASN A 239 18.22 0.54 -23.29
C ASN A 239 16.82 0.40 -22.68
N ALA A 240 15.92 1.27 -23.12
CA ALA A 240 14.53 1.25 -22.68
C ALA A 240 13.79 -0.04 -23.02
N SER A 241 14.13 -0.70 -24.15
CA SER A 241 13.44 -1.92 -24.60
C SER A 241 13.66 -3.09 -23.64
N GLY A 242 14.90 -3.25 -23.13
CA GLY A 242 15.22 -4.27 -22.12
C GLY A 242 14.42 -4.07 -20.83
N PHE A 243 14.35 -2.83 -20.35
CA PHE A 243 13.54 -2.47 -19.19
C PHE A 243 12.04 -2.73 -19.43
N VAL A 244 11.48 -2.26 -20.56
CA VAL A 244 10.06 -2.45 -20.90
C VAL A 244 9.70 -3.94 -20.96
N THR A 245 10.59 -4.76 -21.52
CA THR A 245 10.40 -6.22 -21.59
C THR A 245 10.39 -6.85 -20.20
N MET A 246 11.32 -6.46 -19.33
CA MET A 246 11.36 -6.91 -17.92
C MET A 246 10.09 -6.50 -17.20
N PHE A 247 9.70 -5.23 -17.29
CA PHE A 247 8.52 -4.69 -16.61
C PHE A 247 7.24 -5.41 -17.04
N ARG A 248 7.03 -5.57 -18.37
CA ARG A 248 5.88 -6.32 -18.92
C ARG A 248 5.83 -7.76 -18.44
N LYS A 249 6.98 -8.45 -18.36
CA LYS A 249 7.04 -9.83 -17.81
C LYS A 249 6.71 -9.89 -16.32
N SER A 250 6.89 -8.80 -15.58
CA SER A 250 6.64 -8.75 -14.13
C SER A 250 5.19 -8.40 -13.79
N VAL A 251 4.58 -7.45 -14.49
CA VAL A 251 3.24 -6.90 -14.16
C VAL A 251 2.21 -7.08 -15.29
N GLY A 252 2.57 -7.79 -16.34
CA GLY A 252 1.67 -8.16 -17.45
C GLY A 252 1.52 -7.10 -18.55
N LYS A 253 1.88 -5.84 -18.30
CA LYS A 253 1.67 -4.70 -19.22
C LYS A 253 2.93 -3.83 -19.31
N PRO A 254 3.17 -3.13 -20.45
CA PRO A 254 4.25 -2.14 -20.55
C PRO A 254 4.04 -0.98 -19.54
N PRO A 255 5.12 -0.28 -19.12
CA PRO A 255 5.06 0.73 -18.07
C PRO A 255 4.01 1.81 -18.30
N ILE A 256 4.02 2.45 -19.46
CA ILE A 256 3.08 3.53 -19.77
C ILE A 256 1.63 3.02 -19.80
N LYS A 257 1.36 1.92 -20.46
CA LYS A 257 0.01 1.32 -20.48
C LYS A 257 -0.47 0.95 -19.10
N TYR A 258 0.41 0.38 -18.26
CA TYR A 258 0.11 0.05 -16.87
C TYR A 258 -0.31 1.29 -16.07
N LEU A 259 0.41 2.41 -16.23
CA LEU A 259 0.11 3.65 -15.52
C LEU A 259 -1.14 4.35 -16.08
N THR A 260 -1.28 4.45 -17.42
CA THR A 260 -2.43 5.11 -18.04
C THR A 260 -3.74 4.46 -17.64
N GLU A 261 -3.83 3.14 -17.66
CA GLU A 261 -5.03 2.42 -17.25
C GLU A 261 -5.39 2.63 -15.77
N ARG A 262 -4.40 3.04 -14.94
CA ARG A 262 -4.59 3.32 -13.51
C ARG A 262 -4.75 4.81 -13.20
N THR A 263 -4.51 5.67 -14.17
CA THR A 263 -4.59 7.13 -13.97
C THR A 263 -5.90 7.71 -14.55
N VAL A 264 -6.64 6.94 -15.35
CA VAL A 264 -7.86 7.40 -16.01
C VAL A 264 -9.00 7.45 -15.01
N GLU A 265 -9.41 8.60 -14.72
CA GLU A 265 -10.60 9.27 -14.22
C GLU A 265 -10.28 10.25 -13.10
N LYS A 266 -10.59 11.53 -13.36
CA LYS A 266 -10.66 12.55 -12.32
C LYS A 266 -11.78 12.18 -11.36
N VAL A 267 -11.46 11.41 -10.32
CA VAL A 267 -12.37 11.28 -9.20
C VAL A 267 -12.27 12.59 -8.43
N THR A 268 -13.28 13.41 -8.54
CA THR A 268 -13.50 14.48 -7.57
C THR A 268 -13.84 13.76 -6.26
N PRO A 269 -12.99 13.81 -5.24
CA PRO A 269 -13.31 13.12 -4.00
C PRO A 269 -14.60 13.70 -3.46
N PRO A 270 -15.58 12.85 -3.07
CA PRO A 270 -16.72 13.34 -2.34
C PRO A 270 -16.22 14.01 -1.07
N VAL A 271 -16.66 15.24 -0.83
CA VAL A 271 -16.40 15.91 0.46
C VAL A 271 -17.07 15.06 1.53
N PRO A 272 -16.34 14.57 2.54
CA PRO A 272 -16.97 13.77 3.58
C PRO A 272 -18.05 14.59 4.25
N ALA A 273 -19.29 14.10 4.25
CA ALA A 273 -20.36 14.69 5.02
C ALA A 273 -20.01 14.51 6.50
N ILE A 274 -19.56 15.57 7.15
CA ILE A 274 -19.46 15.62 8.61
C ILE A 274 -20.88 15.74 9.13
N ILE A 275 -21.58 14.62 9.26
CA ILE A 275 -22.87 14.58 9.97
C ILE A 275 -22.50 14.54 11.46
N LEU A 276 -22.60 15.70 12.11
CA LEU A 276 -22.58 15.80 13.56
C LEU A 276 -23.84 15.10 14.09
N PRO A 277 -23.74 14.28 15.14
CA PRO A 277 -24.93 13.84 15.85
C PRO A 277 -25.65 15.09 16.35
N ALA A 278 -26.98 15.15 16.11
CA ALA A 278 -27.83 16.20 16.64
C ALA A 278 -27.60 16.28 18.17
N ALA A 279 -27.26 17.47 18.64
CA ALA A 279 -27.20 17.74 20.06
C ALA A 279 -28.56 17.39 20.67
N GLN A 280 -28.61 16.32 21.47
CA GLN A 280 -29.80 16.06 22.29
C GLN A 280 -29.95 17.25 23.21
N GLY A 281 -30.93 18.10 22.91
CA GLY A 281 -31.31 19.21 23.77
C GLY A 281 -31.78 18.65 25.10
N ASN A 282 -31.05 18.91 26.15
CA ASN A 282 -31.59 18.83 27.50
C ASN A 282 -32.60 19.96 27.65
N ILE A 283 -33.88 19.60 27.58
CA ILE A 283 -34.95 20.38 28.18
C ILE A 283 -35.05 19.85 29.62
N GLN A 284 -34.51 20.54 30.53
CA GLN A 284 -34.94 21.05 31.86
C GLN A 284 -33.75 21.50 32.65
#